data_767a4d7ed5adfb71b0621320169a0a13
#
_entry.id   767a4d7ed5adfb71b0621320169a0a13
#
_cell.length_a   1.000
_cell.length_b   1.000
_cell.length_c   1.000
_cell.angle_alpha   90.00
_cell.angle_beta   90.00
_cell.angle_gamma   90.00
#
_symmetry.space_group_name_H-M   'P 1'
#
loop_
_entity.id
_entity.type
_entity.pdbx_description
1 polymer ?
#
loop_
_entity_poly.entity_id
_entity_poly.type
_entity_poly.pdbx_seq_one_letter_code
_entity_poly.pdbx_strand_id
1 'polypeptide(L)'
;MTFPFKRLALAAAAAIVAASALALAGPASAETVLRIGTVLAPNDPMGQGLEKFKADVAKATGGAVVIEVFHNSQLGDTTEMLDQARAGANVGTVTDVARLSSFVPSLAIMSAPFLFDTYEQADKFALSDAYLGWGQELKEKAGLVMLASNWYQGARHALTQVPIASPADLKGIRMRTIGAPVWIETIRAMGAEPTPIAWGEVYSALQLGTIDAAEAQPTAIWGAKLYEVIKHVTKTGHIQLVTALVVGADAWDKISPANQKIVRDLAVANGRYASGLTIELGKKALVDVAATGVKVSEVDLAPFKKAVMPVYSLLKLEEEAKIVNKVLGR
;
A
#
# COMPACT_ATOMS: atom_id res chain seq x y z
N MET A 1 60.13 -48.03 -32.09
CA MET A 1 59.96 -46.54 -31.89
C MET A 1 58.57 -46.17 -32.29
N THR A 2 57.66 -46.04 -31.33
CA THR A 2 56.26 -45.65 -31.55
C THR A 2 56.02 -44.30 -30.84
N PHE A 3 55.70 -43.29 -31.65
CA PHE A 3 55.62 -41.88 -31.27
C PHE A 3 54.42 -41.52 -30.37
N PRO A 4 54.57 -40.55 -29.40
CA PRO A 4 53.57 -40.19 -28.41
C PRO A 4 52.56 -39.07 -28.91
N PHE A 5 52.31 -38.94 -30.18
CA PHE A 5 51.47 -37.84 -30.77
C PHE A 5 49.96 -37.96 -30.51
N LYS A 6 49.45 -39.14 -30.15
CA LYS A 6 48.01 -39.34 -29.93
C LYS A 6 47.50 -38.81 -28.56
N ARG A 7 48.38 -38.65 -27.58
CA ARG A 7 47.98 -38.15 -26.23
C ARG A 7 47.88 -36.62 -26.14
N LEU A 8 48.59 -35.87 -26.97
CA LEU A 8 48.52 -34.42 -27.03
C LEU A 8 47.22 -33.90 -27.67
N ALA A 9 46.70 -34.58 -28.66
CA ALA A 9 45.45 -34.15 -29.35
C ALA A 9 44.20 -34.33 -28.48
N LEU A 10 44.15 -35.35 -27.60
CA LEU A 10 43.03 -35.52 -26.67
C LEU A 10 43.02 -34.48 -25.54
N ALA A 11 44.18 -34.04 -25.04
CA ALA A 11 44.27 -33.02 -24.01
C ALA A 11 43.88 -31.62 -24.53
N ALA A 12 44.19 -31.29 -25.79
CA ALA A 12 43.79 -30.03 -26.38
C ALA A 12 42.29 -29.95 -26.65
N ALA A 13 41.64 -31.06 -27.09
CA ALA A 13 40.20 -31.10 -27.29
C ALA A 13 39.40 -30.99 -25.99
N ALA A 14 39.87 -31.61 -24.89
CA ALA A 14 39.26 -31.49 -23.57
C ALA A 14 39.35 -30.07 -22.99
N ALA A 15 40.46 -29.37 -23.23
CA ALA A 15 40.64 -27.98 -22.79
C ALA A 15 39.74 -26.99 -23.53
N ILE A 16 39.47 -27.19 -24.79
CA ILE A 16 38.58 -26.35 -25.63
C ILE A 16 37.11 -26.56 -25.21
N VAL A 17 36.69 -27.77 -24.89
CA VAL A 17 35.33 -28.06 -24.42
C VAL A 17 35.13 -27.48 -23.02
N ALA A 18 36.12 -27.52 -22.11
CA ALA A 18 36.04 -26.89 -20.78
C ALA A 18 36.03 -25.35 -20.86
N ALA A 19 36.78 -24.75 -21.78
CA ALA A 19 36.76 -23.29 -21.97
C ALA A 19 35.45 -22.79 -22.61
N SER A 20 34.81 -23.59 -23.45
CA SER A 20 33.49 -23.28 -24.05
C SER A 20 32.36 -23.38 -23.01
N ALA A 21 32.45 -24.29 -22.05
CA ALA A 21 31.48 -24.41 -20.95
C ALA A 21 31.55 -23.25 -19.94
N LEU A 22 32.75 -22.69 -19.72
CA LEU A 22 32.91 -21.50 -18.88
C LEU A 22 32.43 -20.20 -19.55
N ALA A 23 32.49 -20.13 -20.89
CA ALA A 23 32.05 -18.94 -21.63
C ALA A 23 30.51 -18.84 -21.73
N LEU A 24 29.75 -19.89 -21.41
CA LEU A 24 28.28 -19.90 -21.35
C LEU A 24 27.73 -19.57 -19.96
N ALA A 25 28.57 -19.54 -18.94
CA ALA A 25 28.22 -18.97 -17.64
C ALA A 25 28.31 -17.43 -17.79
N GLY A 26 27.27 -16.80 -18.29
CA GLY A 26 27.12 -15.35 -18.20
C GLY A 26 27.35 -14.92 -16.73
N PRO A 27 27.81 -13.68 -16.48
CA PRO A 27 28.01 -13.21 -15.12
C PRO A 27 26.73 -13.48 -14.34
N ALA A 28 26.82 -14.32 -13.28
CA ALA A 28 25.73 -14.47 -12.34
C ALA A 28 25.43 -13.06 -11.83
N SER A 29 24.33 -12.48 -12.30
CA SER A 29 23.87 -11.18 -11.80
C SER A 29 23.75 -11.32 -10.29
N ALA A 30 24.49 -10.51 -9.55
CA ALA A 30 24.39 -10.54 -8.10
C ALA A 30 22.91 -10.36 -7.72
N GLU A 31 22.39 -11.29 -6.93
CA GLU A 31 21.02 -11.27 -6.44
C GLU A 31 20.78 -9.95 -5.69
N THR A 32 19.74 -9.22 -6.08
CA THR A 32 19.33 -8.02 -5.36
C THR A 32 18.09 -8.33 -4.54
N VAL A 33 18.22 -8.28 -3.22
CA VAL A 33 17.10 -8.48 -2.29
C VAL A 33 16.40 -7.16 -2.03
N LEU A 34 15.06 -7.15 -2.08
CA LEU A 34 14.20 -6.07 -1.58
C LEU A 34 13.37 -6.60 -0.41
N ARG A 35 13.51 -6.00 0.76
CA ARG A 35 12.76 -6.36 1.97
C ARG A 35 11.54 -5.48 2.09
N ILE A 36 10.34 -6.07 2.05
CA ILE A 36 9.07 -5.36 2.07
C ILE A 36 8.28 -5.76 3.30
N GLY A 37 8.04 -4.78 4.18
CA GLY A 37 7.21 -4.96 5.37
C GLY A 37 5.77 -4.50 5.17
N THR A 38 4.87 -5.08 5.94
CA THR A 38 3.49 -4.64 6.09
C THR A 38 3.00 -4.82 7.51
N VAL A 39 2.13 -3.92 7.96
CA VAL A 39 1.46 -4.03 9.27
C VAL A 39 0.33 -5.06 9.25
N LEU A 40 -0.04 -5.56 8.08
CA LEU A 40 -1.15 -6.48 7.87
C LEU A 40 -0.71 -7.96 7.99
N ALA A 41 -1.67 -8.82 8.27
CA ALA A 41 -1.45 -10.25 8.39
C ALA A 41 -1.24 -10.94 7.03
N PRO A 42 -0.58 -12.13 6.97
CA PRO A 42 -0.38 -12.85 5.71
C PRO A 42 -1.66 -13.21 4.96
N ASN A 43 -2.76 -13.43 5.67
CA ASN A 43 -4.06 -13.76 5.11
C ASN A 43 -4.91 -12.54 4.71
N ASP A 44 -4.44 -11.31 4.98
CA ASP A 44 -5.04 -10.10 4.43
C ASP A 44 -4.82 -10.06 2.91
N PRO A 45 -5.75 -9.50 2.11
CA PRO A 45 -5.57 -9.34 0.66
C PRO A 45 -4.24 -8.72 0.25
N MET A 46 -3.75 -7.72 1.01
CA MET A 46 -2.44 -7.11 0.75
C MET A 46 -1.30 -8.08 1.03
N GLY A 47 -1.38 -8.86 2.12
CA GLY A 47 -0.41 -9.90 2.44
C GLY A 47 -0.33 -10.96 1.34
N GLN A 48 -1.48 -11.46 0.88
CA GLN A 48 -1.56 -12.42 -0.22
C GLN A 48 -1.01 -11.83 -1.54
N GLY A 49 -1.31 -10.54 -1.82
CA GLY A 49 -0.77 -9.84 -2.97
C GLY A 49 0.76 -9.71 -2.94
N LEU A 50 1.33 -9.42 -1.77
CA LEU A 50 2.78 -9.34 -1.59
C LEU A 50 3.47 -10.70 -1.77
N GLU A 51 2.90 -11.79 -1.25
CA GLU A 51 3.44 -13.14 -1.46
C GLU A 51 3.38 -13.56 -2.94
N LYS A 52 2.29 -13.20 -3.63
CA LYS A 52 2.21 -13.42 -5.07
C LYS A 52 3.24 -12.56 -5.83
N PHE A 53 3.39 -11.29 -5.48
CA PHE A 53 4.39 -10.39 -6.06
C PHE A 53 5.81 -10.95 -5.90
N LYS A 54 6.16 -11.43 -4.72
CA LYS A 54 7.42 -12.13 -4.42
C LYS A 54 7.67 -13.29 -5.39
N ALA A 55 6.68 -14.18 -5.54
CA ALA A 55 6.79 -15.34 -6.42
C ALA A 55 6.94 -14.94 -7.91
N ASP A 56 6.13 -13.97 -8.36
CA ASP A 56 6.13 -13.50 -9.74
C ASP A 56 7.46 -12.80 -10.10
N VAL A 57 7.99 -11.96 -9.21
CA VAL A 57 9.28 -11.28 -9.41
C VAL A 57 10.42 -12.28 -9.50
N ALA A 58 10.53 -13.22 -8.56
CA ALA A 58 11.57 -14.25 -8.59
C ALA A 58 11.53 -15.06 -9.91
N LYS A 59 10.32 -15.44 -10.35
CA LYS A 59 10.12 -16.17 -11.61
C LYS A 59 10.51 -15.34 -12.83
N ALA A 60 10.06 -14.10 -12.92
CA ALA A 60 10.23 -13.25 -14.11
C ALA A 60 11.66 -12.72 -14.26
N THR A 61 12.40 -12.56 -13.15
CA THR A 61 13.79 -12.10 -13.14
C THR A 61 14.81 -13.26 -13.12
N GLY A 62 14.33 -14.52 -13.12
CA GLY A 62 15.21 -15.69 -12.98
C GLY A 62 16.00 -15.69 -11.66
N GLY A 63 15.45 -15.10 -10.60
CA GLY A 63 16.10 -14.97 -9.29
C GLY A 63 17.08 -13.80 -9.16
N ALA A 64 17.25 -12.96 -10.20
CA ALA A 64 18.12 -11.79 -10.12
C ALA A 64 17.58 -10.71 -9.15
N VAL A 65 16.25 -10.68 -8.93
CA VAL A 65 15.61 -9.87 -7.89
C VAL A 65 14.78 -10.79 -6.99
N VAL A 66 15.00 -10.70 -5.70
CA VAL A 66 14.29 -11.47 -4.67
C VAL A 66 13.53 -10.50 -3.77
N ILE A 67 12.26 -10.77 -3.55
CA ILE A 67 11.43 -10.04 -2.60
C ILE A 67 11.32 -10.87 -1.32
N GLU A 68 11.66 -10.29 -0.17
CA GLU A 68 11.37 -10.83 1.15
C GLU A 68 10.20 -10.07 1.76
N VAL A 69 9.17 -10.79 2.20
CA VAL A 69 7.95 -10.17 2.77
C VAL A 69 7.92 -10.39 4.28
N PHE A 70 7.66 -9.31 5.03
CA PHE A 70 7.58 -9.28 6.48
C PHE A 70 6.21 -8.76 6.91
N HIS A 71 5.40 -9.62 7.51
CA HIS A 71 4.03 -9.33 7.94
C HIS A 71 3.96 -8.84 9.40
N ASN A 72 2.76 -8.38 9.82
CA ASN A 72 2.45 -8.08 11.23
C ASN A 72 3.48 -7.14 11.90
N SER A 73 3.89 -6.09 11.20
CA SER A 73 4.85 -5.08 11.70
C SER A 73 6.23 -5.63 12.12
N GLN A 74 6.70 -6.75 11.54
CA GLN A 74 8.01 -7.32 11.88
C GLN A 74 9.19 -6.39 11.61
N LEU A 75 9.04 -5.43 10.66
CA LEU A 75 10.05 -4.40 10.37
C LEU A 75 9.73 -3.04 11.00
N GLY A 76 8.72 -2.96 11.84
CA GLY A 76 8.21 -1.74 12.44
C GLY A 76 6.83 -1.35 11.92
N ASP A 77 6.31 -0.21 12.38
CA ASP A 77 5.09 0.39 11.83
C ASP A 77 5.35 1.03 10.45
N THR A 78 4.27 1.50 9.80
CA THR A 78 4.40 2.06 8.44
C THR A 78 5.29 3.30 8.40
N THR A 79 5.26 4.15 9.43
CA THR A 79 6.09 5.36 9.48
C THR A 79 7.56 5.00 9.70
N GLU A 80 7.83 4.10 10.65
CA GLU A 80 9.17 3.59 10.90
C GLU A 80 9.79 2.93 9.67
N MET A 81 9.03 2.12 8.93
CA MET A 81 9.51 1.50 7.69
C MET A 81 9.83 2.54 6.59
N LEU A 82 9.02 3.60 6.46
CA LEU A 82 9.31 4.71 5.53
C LEU A 82 10.58 5.46 5.93
N ASP A 83 10.77 5.74 7.22
CA ASP A 83 11.96 6.43 7.73
C ASP A 83 13.23 5.58 7.55
N GLN A 84 13.15 4.28 7.80
CA GLN A 84 14.24 3.33 7.52
C GLN A 84 14.61 3.33 6.02
N ALA A 85 13.61 3.27 5.12
CA ALA A 85 13.83 3.31 3.68
C ALA A 85 14.53 4.60 3.23
N ARG A 86 14.09 5.75 3.78
CA ARG A 86 14.69 7.07 3.52
C ARG A 86 16.12 7.19 4.06
N ALA A 87 16.41 6.54 5.17
CA ALA A 87 17.75 6.48 5.75
C ALA A 87 18.70 5.53 5.00
N GLY A 88 18.27 4.95 3.86
CA GLY A 88 19.08 4.04 3.04
C GLY A 88 19.05 2.59 3.48
N ALA A 89 18.22 2.23 4.47
CA ALA A 89 18.03 0.83 4.81
C ALA A 89 17.29 0.10 3.67
N ASN A 90 17.64 -1.18 3.48
CA ASN A 90 16.93 -2.03 2.52
C ASN A 90 15.57 -2.45 3.08
N VAL A 91 14.66 -1.49 3.16
CA VAL A 91 13.28 -1.67 3.62
C VAL A 91 12.35 -0.98 2.63
N GLY A 92 11.25 -1.62 2.33
CA GLY A 92 10.10 -1.08 1.62
C GLY A 92 8.83 -1.42 2.37
N THR A 93 7.71 -0.81 1.99
CA THR A 93 6.43 -1.05 2.65
C THR A 93 5.25 -0.77 1.72
N VAL A 94 4.11 -1.39 2.03
CA VAL A 94 2.81 -0.95 1.51
C VAL A 94 2.30 0.14 2.44
N THR A 95 2.18 1.36 1.92
CA THR A 95 1.81 2.55 2.70
C THR A 95 0.58 3.24 2.11
N ASP A 96 -0.25 3.83 2.95
CA ASP A 96 -1.22 4.81 2.48
C ASP A 96 -0.48 6.02 1.88
N VAL A 97 -0.96 6.45 0.70
CA VAL A 97 -0.28 7.49 -0.10
C VAL A 97 -0.23 8.82 0.63
N ALA A 98 -1.19 9.10 1.49
CA ALA A 98 -1.25 10.36 2.23
C ALA A 98 -0.02 10.58 3.14
N ARG A 99 0.64 9.52 3.62
CA ARG A 99 1.89 9.67 4.39
C ARG A 99 3.03 10.25 3.54
N LEU A 100 2.99 9.99 2.23
CA LEU A 100 3.99 10.49 1.28
C LEU A 100 3.79 11.99 0.96
N SER A 101 2.62 12.55 1.30
CA SER A 101 2.32 13.97 1.05
C SER A 101 3.17 14.94 1.87
N SER A 102 3.82 14.48 2.93
CA SER A 102 4.82 15.28 3.65
C SER A 102 6.05 15.62 2.80
N PHE A 103 6.30 14.85 1.73
CA PHE A 103 7.41 15.05 0.79
C PHE A 103 6.92 15.63 -0.54
N VAL A 104 5.77 15.17 -1.02
CA VAL A 104 5.13 15.61 -2.27
C VAL A 104 3.66 15.90 -1.96
N PRO A 105 3.30 17.15 -1.65
CA PRO A 105 1.94 17.51 -1.20
C PRO A 105 0.81 17.03 -2.10
N SER A 106 1.01 17.05 -3.42
CA SER A 106 0.01 16.60 -4.40
C SER A 106 -0.39 15.13 -4.26
N LEU A 107 0.45 14.29 -3.65
CA LEU A 107 0.10 12.89 -3.37
C LEU A 107 -1.07 12.74 -2.38
N ALA A 108 -1.36 13.77 -1.55
CA ALA A 108 -2.50 13.76 -0.64
C ALA A 108 -3.84 13.55 -1.35
N ILE A 109 -3.94 13.96 -2.61
CA ILE A 109 -5.19 13.86 -3.39
C ILE A 109 -5.71 12.44 -3.50
N MET A 110 -4.83 11.43 -3.55
CA MET A 110 -5.24 10.02 -3.62
C MET A 110 -6.08 9.57 -2.41
N SER A 111 -5.93 10.26 -1.28
CA SER A 111 -6.68 10.00 -0.04
C SER A 111 -7.68 11.11 0.29
N ALA A 112 -8.00 12.00 -0.66
CA ALA A 112 -8.98 13.05 -0.43
C ALA A 112 -10.39 12.45 -0.26
N PRO A 113 -11.21 13.01 0.67
CA PRO A 113 -12.50 12.44 1.01
C PRO A 113 -13.49 12.50 -0.15
N PHE A 114 -14.20 11.38 -0.39
CA PHE A 114 -15.21 11.23 -1.44
C PHE A 114 -14.76 11.61 -2.86
N LEU A 115 -13.46 11.53 -3.15
CA LEU A 115 -12.92 11.87 -4.47
C LEU A 115 -13.18 10.77 -5.49
N PHE A 116 -12.99 9.52 -5.10
CA PHE A 116 -13.23 8.35 -5.92
C PHE A 116 -14.47 7.60 -5.45
N ASP A 117 -15.32 7.19 -6.38
CA ASP A 117 -16.51 6.37 -6.10
C ASP A 117 -16.17 4.87 -6.19
N THR A 118 -15.20 4.51 -7.03
CA THR A 118 -14.80 3.11 -7.27
C THR A 118 -13.29 2.94 -7.32
N TYR A 119 -12.85 1.71 -7.16
CA TYR A 119 -11.44 1.34 -7.33
C TYR A 119 -10.92 1.63 -8.75
N GLU A 120 -11.73 1.37 -9.76
CA GLU A 120 -11.34 1.57 -11.17
C GLU A 120 -11.00 3.03 -11.47
N GLN A 121 -11.71 3.98 -10.85
CA GLN A 121 -11.38 5.40 -10.95
C GLN A 121 -10.01 5.69 -10.33
N ALA A 122 -9.74 5.14 -9.16
CA ALA A 122 -8.47 5.32 -8.47
C ALA A 122 -7.31 4.62 -9.21
N ASP A 123 -7.50 3.39 -9.71
CA ASP A 123 -6.50 2.66 -10.54
C ASP A 123 -6.18 3.44 -11.82
N LYS A 124 -7.20 3.97 -12.51
CA LYS A 124 -7.01 4.81 -13.70
C LYS A 124 -6.17 6.05 -13.40
N PHE A 125 -6.46 6.72 -12.28
CA PHE A 125 -5.71 7.91 -11.89
C PHE A 125 -4.29 7.58 -11.46
N ALA A 126 -4.07 6.51 -10.68
CA ALA A 126 -2.76 6.05 -10.23
C ALA A 126 -1.77 5.74 -11.38
N LEU A 127 -2.30 5.45 -12.58
CA LEU A 127 -1.51 5.15 -13.78
C LEU A 127 -1.43 6.34 -14.75
N SER A 128 -1.95 7.51 -14.38
CA SER A 128 -1.87 8.71 -15.20
C SER A 128 -0.47 9.35 -15.17
N ASP A 129 -0.09 10.02 -16.25
CA ASP A 129 1.19 10.73 -16.35
C ASP A 129 1.40 11.75 -15.21
N ALA A 130 0.33 12.46 -14.82
CA ALA A 130 0.39 13.41 -13.72
C ALA A 130 0.78 12.73 -12.41
N TYR A 131 0.12 11.62 -12.08
CA TYR A 131 0.39 10.91 -10.83
C TYR A 131 1.76 10.22 -10.84
N LEU A 132 2.15 9.63 -11.96
CA LEU A 132 3.48 9.04 -12.13
C LEU A 132 4.60 10.09 -12.02
N GLY A 133 4.35 11.32 -12.48
CA GLY A 133 5.27 12.46 -12.30
C GLY A 133 5.50 12.79 -10.82
N TRP A 134 4.45 12.81 -10.00
CA TRP A 134 4.59 12.98 -8.54
C TRP A 134 5.35 11.82 -7.87
N GLY A 135 5.24 10.61 -8.41
CA GLY A 135 6.03 9.47 -7.97
C GLY A 135 7.53 9.63 -8.26
N GLN A 136 7.90 10.28 -9.37
CA GLN A 136 9.30 10.63 -9.67
C GLN A 136 9.82 11.73 -8.72
N GLU A 137 9.01 12.77 -8.49
CA GLU A 137 9.32 13.82 -7.52
C GLU A 137 9.55 13.26 -6.11
N LEU A 138 8.81 12.20 -5.71
CA LEU A 138 9.01 11.51 -4.45
C LEU A 138 10.40 10.88 -4.34
N LYS A 139 10.90 10.28 -5.43
CA LYS A 139 12.28 9.75 -5.46
C LYS A 139 13.30 10.85 -5.24
N GLU A 140 13.15 11.98 -5.95
CA GLU A 140 14.09 13.11 -5.89
C GLU A 140 14.11 13.79 -4.52
N LYS A 141 12.93 13.98 -3.90
CA LYS A 141 12.79 14.72 -2.64
C LYS A 141 13.00 13.88 -1.38
N ALA A 142 12.67 12.60 -1.44
CA ALA A 142 12.63 11.74 -0.26
C ALA A 142 13.47 10.47 -0.35
N GLY A 143 14.08 10.18 -1.50
CA GLY A 143 14.81 8.92 -1.70
C GLY A 143 13.91 7.69 -1.65
N LEU A 144 12.60 7.87 -1.92
CA LEU A 144 11.60 6.81 -1.93
C LEU A 144 11.13 6.54 -3.35
N VAL A 145 11.16 5.30 -3.78
CA VAL A 145 10.70 4.86 -5.09
C VAL A 145 9.33 4.21 -4.96
N MET A 146 8.32 4.84 -5.55
CA MET A 146 6.98 4.28 -5.66
C MET A 146 6.94 3.29 -6.83
N LEU A 147 6.82 2.00 -6.54
CA LEU A 147 6.77 0.94 -7.55
C LEU A 147 5.40 0.89 -8.22
N ALA A 148 4.34 1.00 -7.43
CA ALA A 148 2.95 1.08 -7.87
C ALA A 148 2.11 1.76 -6.79
N SER A 149 0.97 2.37 -7.17
CA SER A 149 0.04 3.00 -6.23
C SER A 149 -1.42 2.67 -6.59
N ASN A 150 -1.66 1.38 -6.81
CA ASN A 150 -2.98 0.85 -7.15
C ASN A 150 -3.38 -0.35 -6.27
N TRP A 151 -2.78 -0.46 -5.08
CA TRP A 151 -3.06 -1.49 -4.09
C TRP A 151 -4.24 -1.04 -3.21
N TYR A 152 -5.45 -1.43 -3.59
CA TYR A 152 -6.67 -1.00 -2.92
C TYR A 152 -6.97 -1.85 -1.69
N GLN A 153 -7.09 -1.21 -0.54
CA GLN A 153 -7.44 -1.86 0.72
C GLN A 153 -8.94 -1.77 1.06
N GLY A 154 -9.72 -0.97 0.36
CA GLY A 154 -11.17 -0.85 0.55
C GLY A 154 -11.64 0.53 0.99
N ALA A 155 -12.95 0.71 1.01
CA ALA A 155 -13.58 1.90 1.54
C ALA A 155 -13.48 1.95 3.07
N ARG A 156 -13.16 3.12 3.61
CA ARG A 156 -13.07 3.35 5.06
C ARG A 156 -14.44 3.71 5.64
N HIS A 157 -14.77 3.10 6.76
CA HIS A 157 -16.03 3.26 7.47
C HIS A 157 -15.81 3.71 8.91
N ALA A 158 -16.78 4.40 9.50
CA ALA A 158 -16.73 4.79 10.90
C ALA A 158 -17.06 3.59 11.82
N LEU A 159 -16.21 3.34 12.80
CA LEU A 159 -16.29 2.27 13.80
C LEU A 159 -16.51 2.92 15.16
N THR A 160 -17.65 2.67 15.82
CA THR A 160 -18.06 3.44 16.99
C THR A 160 -18.71 2.60 18.07
N GLN A 161 -18.86 3.16 19.28
CA GLN A 161 -19.63 2.58 20.37
C GLN A 161 -21.12 2.97 20.32
N VAL A 162 -21.46 4.00 19.56
CA VAL A 162 -22.82 4.55 19.42
C VAL A 162 -23.21 4.64 17.95
N PRO A 163 -24.49 4.60 17.58
CA PRO A 163 -24.91 4.79 16.21
C PRO A 163 -24.60 6.19 15.69
N ILE A 164 -24.20 6.31 14.44
CA ILE A 164 -23.90 7.57 13.75
C ILE A 164 -24.83 7.71 12.56
N ALA A 165 -25.60 8.79 12.50
CA ALA A 165 -26.49 9.15 11.40
C ALA A 165 -26.02 10.43 10.67
N SER A 166 -25.24 11.27 11.32
CA SER A 166 -24.79 12.56 10.81
C SER A 166 -23.42 12.98 11.38
N PRO A 167 -22.76 13.99 10.81
CA PRO A 167 -21.54 14.59 11.39
C PRO A 167 -21.73 15.08 12.84
N ALA A 168 -22.94 15.53 13.22
CA ALA A 168 -23.21 16.00 14.57
C ALA A 168 -23.05 14.91 15.64
N ASP A 169 -23.31 13.64 15.28
CA ASP A 169 -23.18 12.51 16.18
C ASP A 169 -21.71 12.13 16.48
N LEU A 170 -20.77 12.67 15.71
CA LEU A 170 -19.33 12.48 15.90
C LEU A 170 -18.71 13.53 16.83
N LYS A 171 -19.46 14.56 17.24
CA LYS A 171 -18.93 15.66 18.07
C LYS A 171 -18.41 15.16 19.42
N GLY A 172 -17.15 15.48 19.72
CA GLY A 172 -16.47 15.08 20.95
C GLY A 172 -16.01 13.62 20.99
N ILE A 173 -16.18 12.87 19.88
CA ILE A 173 -15.70 11.49 19.77
C ILE A 173 -14.24 11.51 19.32
N ARG A 174 -13.34 10.98 20.16
CA ARG A 174 -11.93 10.76 19.82
C ARG A 174 -11.84 9.60 18.83
N MET A 175 -11.62 9.95 17.57
CA MET A 175 -11.58 8.95 16.51
C MET A 175 -10.13 8.72 16.04
N ARG A 176 -9.66 7.49 16.18
CA ARG A 176 -8.37 7.09 15.59
C ARG A 176 -8.38 7.32 14.10
N THR A 177 -7.30 7.89 13.61
CA THR A 177 -7.04 8.01 12.18
C THR A 177 -5.56 7.83 11.86
N ILE A 178 -5.21 7.91 10.59
CA ILE A 178 -3.83 7.88 10.10
C ILE A 178 -3.19 9.25 10.31
N GLY A 179 -1.91 9.29 10.70
CA GLY A 179 -1.16 10.50 10.98
C GLY A 179 -0.74 11.29 9.74
N ALA A 180 -1.66 11.58 8.82
CA ALA A 180 -1.42 12.41 7.64
C ALA A 180 -2.44 13.55 7.57
N PRO A 181 -2.05 14.76 7.11
CA PRO A 181 -2.93 15.93 7.15
C PRO A 181 -4.31 15.71 6.52
N VAL A 182 -4.40 15.07 5.36
CA VAL A 182 -5.68 14.85 4.68
C VAL A 182 -6.60 13.93 5.49
N TRP A 183 -6.06 12.96 6.21
CA TRP A 183 -6.84 12.08 7.08
C TRP A 183 -7.31 12.82 8.33
N ILE A 184 -6.40 13.56 8.99
CA ILE A 184 -6.70 14.35 10.19
C ILE A 184 -7.79 15.37 9.89
N GLU A 185 -7.65 16.13 8.81
CA GLU A 185 -8.62 17.16 8.45
C GLU A 185 -9.96 16.58 7.97
N THR A 186 -9.94 15.40 7.32
CA THR A 186 -11.18 14.69 6.96
C THR A 186 -11.97 14.29 8.22
N ILE A 187 -11.32 13.66 9.19
CA ILE A 187 -11.97 13.23 10.44
C ILE A 187 -12.48 14.44 11.23
N ARG A 188 -11.69 15.52 11.30
CA ARG A 188 -12.11 16.79 11.93
C ARG A 188 -13.32 17.39 11.23
N ALA A 189 -13.31 17.46 9.92
CA ALA A 189 -14.42 17.99 9.13
C ALA A 189 -15.68 17.10 9.24
N MET A 190 -15.53 15.81 9.42
CA MET A 190 -16.65 14.90 9.73
C MET A 190 -17.23 15.11 11.13
N GLY A 191 -16.59 15.90 12.01
CA GLY A 191 -17.10 16.28 13.33
C GLY A 191 -16.41 15.59 14.50
N ALA A 192 -15.54 14.60 14.27
CA ALA A 192 -14.81 13.90 15.33
C ALA A 192 -13.50 14.61 15.72
N GLU A 193 -12.92 14.21 16.84
CA GLU A 193 -11.60 14.62 17.29
C GLU A 193 -10.55 13.62 16.80
N PRO A 194 -9.71 13.97 15.78
CA PRO A 194 -8.76 13.04 15.21
C PRO A 194 -7.64 12.70 16.21
N THR A 195 -7.38 11.42 16.40
CA THR A 195 -6.35 10.89 17.30
C THR A 195 -5.43 9.97 16.49
N PRO A 196 -4.30 10.48 15.92
CA PRO A 196 -3.36 9.68 15.17
C PRO A 196 -2.61 8.72 16.08
N ILE A 197 -2.77 7.40 15.84
CA ILE A 197 -1.98 6.34 16.47
C ILE A 197 -1.66 5.23 15.46
N ALA A 198 -0.61 4.45 15.74
CA ALA A 198 -0.20 3.31 14.90
C ALA A 198 -1.32 2.26 14.80
N TRP A 199 -1.35 1.51 13.66
CA TRP A 199 -2.40 0.52 13.45
C TRP A 199 -2.40 -0.59 14.51
N GLY A 200 -1.24 -1.05 14.94
CA GLY A 200 -1.10 -2.11 15.96
C GLY A 200 -1.66 -1.73 17.34
N GLU A 201 -1.86 -0.44 17.61
CA GLU A 201 -2.36 0.06 18.90
C GLU A 201 -3.89 0.22 18.93
N VAL A 202 -4.57 0.17 17.76
CA VAL A 202 -6.00 0.52 17.64
C VAL A 202 -6.88 -0.37 18.50
N TYR A 203 -6.66 -1.68 18.50
CA TYR A 203 -7.46 -2.62 19.28
C TYR A 203 -7.40 -2.30 20.79
N SER A 204 -6.19 -2.20 21.33
CA SER A 204 -5.99 -1.90 22.75
C SER A 204 -6.48 -0.51 23.12
N ALA A 205 -6.31 0.48 22.26
CA ALA A 205 -6.77 1.84 22.51
C ALA A 205 -8.32 1.92 22.57
N LEU A 206 -9.03 1.18 21.71
CA LEU A 206 -10.49 1.03 21.78
C LEU A 206 -10.92 0.25 23.03
N GLN A 207 -10.22 -0.84 23.35
CA GLN A 207 -10.52 -1.68 24.52
C GLN A 207 -10.36 -0.91 25.84
N LEU A 208 -9.31 -0.08 25.95
CA LEU A 208 -9.02 0.71 27.14
C LEU A 208 -9.78 2.05 27.19
N GLY A 209 -10.49 2.42 26.10
CA GLY A 209 -11.23 3.67 26.01
C GLY A 209 -10.32 4.90 25.93
N THR A 210 -9.07 4.78 25.50
CA THR A 210 -8.20 5.93 25.20
C THR A 210 -8.63 6.65 23.93
N ILE A 211 -9.28 5.92 23.02
CA ILE A 211 -10.06 6.42 21.90
C ILE A 211 -11.49 5.86 21.97
N ASP A 212 -12.44 6.59 21.40
CA ASP A 212 -13.86 6.23 21.43
C ASP A 212 -14.30 5.54 20.11
N ALA A 213 -13.56 5.79 19.05
CA ALA A 213 -13.86 5.35 17.69
C ALA A 213 -12.59 5.15 16.86
N ALA A 214 -12.76 4.50 15.72
CA ALA A 214 -11.74 4.40 14.68
C ALA A 214 -12.40 4.47 13.29
N GLU A 215 -11.58 4.55 12.25
CA GLU A 215 -12.02 4.31 10.89
C GLU A 215 -11.20 3.18 10.26
N ALA A 216 -11.84 2.26 9.56
CA ALA A 216 -11.18 1.14 8.91
C ALA A 216 -11.99 0.56 7.75
N GLN A 217 -11.29 -0.17 6.87
CA GLN A 217 -11.90 -0.97 5.83
C GLN A 217 -12.31 -2.36 6.36
N PRO A 218 -13.28 -3.04 5.72
CA PRO A 218 -13.88 -4.26 6.23
C PRO A 218 -12.89 -5.40 6.52
N THR A 219 -11.94 -5.66 5.63
CA THR A 219 -10.94 -6.74 5.81
C THR A 219 -10.06 -6.50 7.02
N ALA A 220 -9.69 -5.24 7.30
CA ALA A 220 -8.89 -4.88 8.46
C ALA A 220 -9.71 -4.91 9.77
N ILE A 221 -11.01 -4.57 9.74
CA ILE A 221 -11.91 -4.74 10.89
C ILE A 221 -11.90 -6.21 11.31
N TRP A 222 -12.03 -7.13 10.35
CA TRP A 222 -12.02 -8.56 10.61
C TRP A 222 -10.63 -9.06 11.03
N GLY A 223 -9.59 -8.71 10.28
CA GLY A 223 -8.22 -9.18 10.51
C GLY A 223 -7.63 -8.74 11.86
N ALA A 224 -7.92 -7.52 12.30
CA ALA A 224 -7.50 -6.99 13.61
C ALA A 224 -8.52 -7.24 14.73
N LYS A 225 -9.58 -8.03 14.47
CA LYS A 225 -10.64 -8.37 15.42
C LYS A 225 -11.32 -7.15 16.07
N LEU A 226 -11.38 -6.02 15.37
CA LEU A 226 -11.96 -4.80 15.93
C LEU A 226 -13.44 -4.98 16.28
N TYR A 227 -14.13 -5.97 15.69
CA TYR A 227 -15.51 -6.33 16.04
C TYR A 227 -15.68 -6.73 17.52
N GLU A 228 -14.62 -7.09 18.24
CA GLU A 228 -14.68 -7.41 19.68
C GLU A 228 -14.76 -6.15 20.54
N VAL A 229 -14.31 -5.00 20.04
CA VAL A 229 -14.13 -3.75 20.79
C VAL A 229 -14.93 -2.57 20.23
N ILE A 230 -15.81 -2.81 19.22
CA ILE A 230 -16.75 -1.82 18.67
C ILE A 230 -18.17 -2.35 18.74
N LYS A 231 -19.17 -1.46 18.60
CA LYS A 231 -20.60 -1.86 18.52
C LYS A 231 -21.26 -1.53 17.20
N HIS A 232 -20.72 -0.56 16.45
CA HIS A 232 -21.30 -0.08 15.21
C HIS A 232 -20.25 0.05 14.12
N VAL A 233 -20.61 -0.31 12.90
CA VAL A 233 -19.93 0.05 11.65
C VAL A 233 -20.92 0.88 10.85
N THR A 234 -20.68 2.18 10.71
CA THR A 234 -21.47 3.05 9.83
C THR A 234 -20.75 3.17 8.50
N LYS A 235 -21.39 2.76 7.41
CA LYS A 235 -20.80 2.69 6.06
C LYS A 235 -20.68 4.07 5.45
N THR A 236 -19.78 4.87 5.97
CA THR A 236 -19.50 6.23 5.47
C THR A 236 -18.75 6.23 4.15
N GLY A 237 -17.85 5.27 3.91
CA GLY A 237 -17.06 5.20 2.68
C GLY A 237 -16.28 6.48 2.37
N HIS A 238 -15.94 7.25 3.39
CA HIS A 238 -15.44 8.63 3.28
C HIS A 238 -14.07 8.72 2.60
N ILE A 239 -13.28 7.66 2.60
CA ILE A 239 -12.02 7.55 1.87
C ILE A 239 -11.95 6.17 1.20
N GLN A 240 -11.61 6.14 -0.08
CA GLN A 240 -11.20 4.91 -0.77
C GLN A 240 -9.70 4.72 -0.51
N LEU A 241 -9.35 3.74 0.34
CA LEU A 241 -7.96 3.54 0.73
C LEU A 241 -7.18 2.85 -0.39
N VAL A 242 -6.46 3.64 -1.14
CA VAL A 242 -5.46 3.17 -2.10
C VAL A 242 -4.07 3.35 -1.51
N THR A 243 -3.27 2.31 -1.58
CA THR A 243 -1.92 2.29 -1.03
C THR A 243 -0.88 2.19 -2.14
N ALA A 244 0.33 2.63 -1.82
CA ALA A 244 1.50 2.49 -2.67
C ALA A 244 2.43 1.41 -2.12
N LEU A 245 3.04 0.65 -3.02
CA LEU A 245 4.21 -0.16 -2.73
C LEU A 245 5.45 0.71 -2.95
N VAL A 246 6.20 0.97 -1.88
CA VAL A 246 7.34 1.91 -1.85
C VAL A 246 8.58 1.20 -1.34
N VAL A 247 9.74 1.52 -1.93
CA VAL A 247 11.07 1.01 -1.50
C VAL A 247 12.07 2.16 -1.43
N GLY A 248 13.16 1.97 -0.68
CA GLY A 248 14.26 2.94 -0.65
C GLY A 248 15.02 2.97 -1.99
N ALA A 249 15.43 4.18 -2.41
CA ALA A 249 16.14 4.39 -3.67
C ALA A 249 17.48 3.64 -3.71
N ASP A 250 18.21 3.59 -2.59
CA ASP A 250 19.53 2.94 -2.49
C ASP A 250 19.49 1.43 -2.82
N ALA A 251 18.41 0.75 -2.43
CA ALA A 251 18.21 -0.66 -2.77
C ALA A 251 17.71 -0.82 -4.22
N TRP A 252 16.80 0.06 -4.64
CA TRP A 252 16.22 0.05 -5.97
C TRP A 252 17.25 0.30 -7.09
N ASP A 253 18.15 1.26 -6.90
CA ASP A 253 19.12 1.68 -7.92
C ASP A 253 20.22 0.62 -8.18
N LYS A 254 20.30 -0.44 -7.34
CA LYS A 254 21.14 -1.62 -7.57
C LYS A 254 20.54 -2.59 -8.59
N ILE A 255 19.24 -2.48 -8.86
CA ILE A 255 18.52 -3.34 -9.81
C ILE A 255 18.78 -2.84 -11.23
N SER A 256 19.07 -3.74 -12.17
CA SER A 256 19.24 -3.35 -13.58
C SER A 256 17.97 -2.72 -14.16
N PRO A 257 18.07 -1.77 -15.12
CA PRO A 257 16.90 -1.11 -15.71
C PRO A 257 15.88 -2.08 -16.29
N ALA A 258 16.32 -3.20 -16.88
CA ALA A 258 15.43 -4.23 -17.38
C ALA A 258 14.62 -4.89 -16.27
N ASN A 259 15.27 -5.25 -15.16
CA ASN A 259 14.59 -5.84 -14.00
C ASN A 259 13.75 -4.81 -13.25
N GLN A 260 14.15 -3.53 -13.18
CA GLN A 260 13.30 -2.46 -12.63
C GLN A 260 11.96 -2.37 -13.35
N LYS A 261 11.97 -2.48 -14.70
CA LYS A 261 10.73 -2.48 -15.48
C LYS A 261 9.87 -3.69 -15.14
N ILE A 262 10.43 -4.89 -15.09
CA ILE A 262 9.72 -6.12 -14.72
C ILE A 262 9.08 -5.99 -13.34
N VAL A 263 9.84 -5.51 -12.34
CA VAL A 263 9.36 -5.34 -10.96
C VAL A 263 8.21 -4.33 -10.89
N ARG A 264 8.30 -3.19 -11.61
CA ARG A 264 7.20 -2.21 -11.66
C ARG A 264 5.95 -2.77 -12.33
N ASP A 265 6.08 -3.44 -13.48
CA ASP A 265 4.96 -4.04 -14.19
C ASP A 265 4.24 -5.07 -13.29
N LEU A 266 5.01 -5.89 -12.57
CA LEU A 266 4.49 -6.86 -11.62
C LEU A 266 3.91 -6.21 -10.36
N ALA A 267 4.46 -5.11 -9.88
CA ALA A 267 3.88 -4.36 -8.75
C ALA A 267 2.48 -3.85 -9.10
N VAL A 268 2.28 -3.30 -10.30
CA VAL A 268 0.95 -2.89 -10.79
C VAL A 268 0.00 -4.10 -10.94
N ALA A 269 0.46 -5.19 -11.56
CA ALA A 269 -0.36 -6.37 -11.79
C ALA A 269 -0.81 -7.03 -10.48
N ASN A 270 0.10 -7.17 -9.51
CA ASN A 270 -0.20 -7.76 -8.22
C ASN A 270 -1.00 -6.81 -7.31
N GLY A 271 -0.87 -5.49 -7.51
CA GLY A 271 -1.77 -4.51 -6.91
C GLY A 271 -3.23 -4.74 -7.35
N ARG A 272 -3.48 -4.96 -8.63
CA ARG A 272 -4.81 -5.32 -9.13
C ARG A 272 -5.33 -6.65 -8.59
N TYR A 273 -4.45 -7.66 -8.48
CA TYR A 273 -4.81 -8.93 -7.87
C TYR A 273 -5.25 -8.75 -6.41
N ALA A 274 -4.44 -8.07 -5.59
CA ALA A 274 -4.76 -7.79 -4.19
C ALA A 274 -6.06 -6.97 -4.06
N SER A 275 -6.26 -5.99 -4.93
CA SER A 275 -7.47 -5.16 -4.98
C SER A 275 -8.73 -5.98 -5.30
N GLY A 276 -8.64 -6.93 -6.24
CA GLY A 276 -9.72 -7.85 -6.54
C GLY A 276 -10.12 -8.70 -5.32
N LEU A 277 -9.12 -9.25 -4.61
CA LEU A 277 -9.35 -9.96 -3.34
C LEU A 277 -9.99 -9.06 -2.28
N THR A 278 -9.55 -7.82 -2.17
CA THR A 278 -10.12 -6.85 -1.22
C THR A 278 -11.59 -6.58 -1.49
N ILE A 279 -11.97 -6.40 -2.76
CA ILE A 279 -13.36 -6.15 -3.16
C ILE A 279 -14.24 -7.36 -2.84
N GLU A 280 -13.75 -8.56 -3.12
CA GLU A 280 -14.47 -9.80 -2.84
C GLU A 280 -14.61 -10.06 -1.33
N LEU A 281 -13.48 -10.11 -0.62
CA LEU A 281 -13.43 -10.44 0.80
C LEU A 281 -14.00 -9.33 1.68
N GLY A 282 -13.96 -8.07 1.24
CA GLY A 282 -14.55 -6.95 1.98
C GLY A 282 -16.05 -7.07 2.18
N LYS A 283 -16.77 -7.57 1.17
CA LYS A 283 -18.21 -7.85 1.28
C LYS A 283 -18.48 -8.94 2.31
N LYS A 284 -17.72 -10.04 2.24
CA LYS A 284 -17.82 -11.12 3.21
C LYS A 284 -17.47 -10.65 4.62
N ALA A 285 -16.43 -9.89 4.80
CA ALA A 285 -15.98 -9.39 6.10
C ALA A 285 -17.08 -8.56 6.81
N LEU A 286 -17.85 -7.72 6.10
CA LEU A 286 -18.97 -6.99 6.70
C LEU A 286 -20.10 -7.92 7.16
N VAL A 287 -20.37 -9.00 6.43
CA VAL A 287 -21.36 -10.02 6.84
C VAL A 287 -20.86 -10.74 8.10
N ASP A 288 -19.60 -11.16 8.09
CA ASP A 288 -18.98 -11.85 9.22
C ASP A 288 -18.95 -10.95 10.48
N VAL A 289 -18.60 -9.67 10.33
CA VAL A 289 -18.64 -8.66 11.41
C VAL A 289 -20.04 -8.49 11.95
N ALA A 290 -21.06 -8.38 11.09
CA ALA A 290 -22.45 -8.29 11.54
C ALA A 290 -22.90 -9.53 12.31
N ALA A 291 -22.43 -10.72 11.93
CA ALA A 291 -22.74 -11.98 12.60
C ALA A 291 -22.19 -12.06 14.04
N THR A 292 -21.18 -11.24 14.39
CA THR A 292 -20.68 -11.13 15.79
C THR A 292 -21.58 -10.29 16.71
N GLY A 293 -22.62 -9.65 16.16
CA GLY A 293 -23.52 -8.76 16.91
C GLY A 293 -23.24 -7.26 16.72
N VAL A 294 -22.18 -6.91 16.00
CA VAL A 294 -21.90 -5.51 15.60
C VAL A 294 -22.98 -5.03 14.62
N LYS A 295 -23.50 -3.83 14.85
CA LYS A 295 -24.52 -3.22 13.98
C LYS A 295 -23.86 -2.59 12.77
N VAL A 296 -24.04 -3.17 11.59
CA VAL A 296 -23.59 -2.60 10.31
C VAL A 296 -24.74 -1.82 9.69
N SER A 297 -24.57 -0.53 9.41
CA SER A 297 -25.63 0.36 8.90
C SER A 297 -25.18 1.21 7.75
N GLU A 298 -26.09 1.47 6.81
CA GLU A 298 -25.99 2.54 5.82
C GLU A 298 -26.34 3.88 6.46
N VAL A 299 -25.89 4.97 5.86
CA VAL A 299 -26.17 6.33 6.31
C VAL A 299 -26.36 7.25 5.08
N ASP A 300 -27.13 8.33 5.23
CA ASP A 300 -27.13 9.39 4.23
C ASP A 300 -25.76 10.07 4.18
N LEU A 301 -25.10 9.96 3.02
CA LEU A 301 -23.76 10.51 2.82
C LEU A 301 -23.75 12.01 2.51
N ALA A 302 -24.89 12.62 2.15
CA ALA A 302 -24.93 14.01 1.73
C ALA A 302 -24.44 15.00 2.81
N PRO A 303 -24.79 14.84 4.11
CA PRO A 303 -24.25 15.67 5.18
C PRO A 303 -22.74 15.51 5.36
N PHE A 304 -22.22 14.28 5.24
CA PHE A 304 -20.77 13.99 5.37
C PHE A 304 -19.98 14.57 4.20
N LYS A 305 -20.48 14.35 2.96
CA LYS A 305 -19.88 14.94 1.75
C LYS A 305 -19.79 16.47 1.86
N LYS A 306 -20.87 17.11 2.32
CA LYS A 306 -20.89 18.57 2.54
C LYS A 306 -19.88 19.00 3.59
N ALA A 307 -19.79 18.29 4.71
CA ALA A 307 -18.91 18.61 5.82
C ALA A 307 -17.43 18.59 5.44
N VAL A 308 -17.00 17.68 4.57
CA VAL A 308 -15.58 17.51 4.22
C VAL A 308 -15.12 18.38 3.04
N MET A 309 -16.02 19.07 2.33
CA MET A 309 -15.63 19.94 1.21
C MET A 309 -14.53 20.96 1.53
N PRO A 310 -14.51 21.59 2.73
CA PRO A 310 -13.46 22.53 3.09
C PRO A 310 -12.05 21.92 3.17
N VAL A 311 -11.91 20.59 3.28
CA VAL A 311 -10.61 19.91 3.33
C VAL A 311 -9.79 20.17 2.07
N TYR A 312 -10.44 20.26 0.91
CA TYR A 312 -9.77 20.50 -0.36
C TYR A 312 -9.07 21.86 -0.40
N SER A 313 -9.77 22.93 0.00
CA SER A 313 -9.17 24.27 0.05
C SER A 313 -8.18 24.44 1.19
N LEU A 314 -8.48 23.88 2.36
CA LEU A 314 -7.57 23.91 3.50
C LEU A 314 -6.19 23.31 3.17
N LEU A 315 -6.18 22.22 2.40
CA LEU A 315 -4.96 21.51 2.00
C LEU A 315 -4.46 21.89 0.60
N LYS A 316 -5.12 22.88 -0.06
CA LYS A 316 -4.75 23.37 -1.39
C LYS A 316 -4.74 22.25 -2.45
N LEU A 317 -5.75 21.39 -2.43
CA LEU A 317 -5.89 20.24 -3.34
C LEU A 317 -6.84 20.48 -4.50
N GLU A 318 -7.30 21.73 -4.72
CA GLU A 318 -8.29 22.04 -5.76
C GLU A 318 -7.73 21.82 -7.18
N GLU A 319 -6.45 22.13 -7.40
CA GLU A 319 -5.82 21.91 -8.71
C GLU A 319 -5.63 20.42 -8.97
N GLU A 320 -5.17 19.66 -7.97
CA GLU A 320 -5.06 18.21 -8.07
C GLU A 320 -6.42 17.55 -8.32
N ALA A 321 -7.48 18.04 -7.68
CA ALA A 321 -8.84 17.56 -7.90
C ALA A 321 -9.31 17.82 -9.35
N LYS A 322 -8.95 18.97 -9.95
CA LYS A 322 -9.21 19.24 -11.37
C LYS A 322 -8.45 18.27 -12.28
N ILE A 323 -7.19 17.96 -11.95
CA ILE A 323 -6.38 16.97 -12.69
C ILE A 323 -7.06 15.59 -12.62
N VAL A 324 -7.49 15.16 -11.43
CA VAL A 324 -8.25 13.91 -11.27
C VAL A 324 -9.50 13.91 -12.14
N ASN A 325 -10.32 14.96 -12.07
CA ASN A 325 -11.54 15.05 -12.85
C ASN A 325 -11.27 14.99 -14.36
N LYS A 326 -10.22 15.66 -14.84
CA LYS A 326 -9.79 15.60 -16.25
C LYS A 326 -9.40 14.18 -16.65
N VAL A 327 -8.61 13.47 -15.83
CA VAL A 327 -8.19 12.08 -16.08
C VAL A 327 -9.39 11.14 -16.11
N LEU A 328 -10.37 11.38 -15.23
CA LEU A 328 -11.58 10.56 -15.15
C LEU A 328 -12.63 10.92 -16.21
N GLY A 329 -12.50 12.08 -16.86
CA GLY A 329 -13.45 12.55 -17.87
C GLY A 329 -14.73 13.14 -17.27
N ARG A 330 -14.63 13.80 -16.13
CA ARG A 330 -15.74 14.43 -15.40
C ARG A 330 -15.41 15.86 -14.98
#